data_e1b63c22650dc7cba97815d925db4a49
#
_entry.id   e1b63c22650dc7cba97815d925db4a49
#
_cell.length_a   1.000
_cell.length_b   1.000
_cell.length_c   1.000
_cell.angle_alpha   90.00
_cell.angle_beta   90.00
_cell.angle_gamma   90.00
#
_symmetry.space_group_name_H-M   'P 1'
#
loop_
_entity.id
_entity.type
_entity.pdbx_description
1 polymer ?
#
loop_
_entity_poly.entity_id
_entity_poly.type
_entity_poly.pdbx_seq_one_letter_code
_entity_poly.pdbx_strand_id
1 'polypeptide(L)'
;MTGGLRRGLAVAAVVAVTGAGPIGVGVAPAGAQQVRVEASKKVAAAAITRRVLALRELTTAAKSIVRLSDADRSALTTQLQDQVNGLSSLNAKIQGDTDEATVRADGGRIVTDYRVYVLTIPKARGVVVSDIELNAADRLTKLADRLAKAIDQATGKDTSKAKTDLASLRARLASATSTVTPLPAALLALQAAGYPANRTTLEQTRTSLRTGRAALAESATLARQLIADLK
;
A
#
# COMPACT_ATOMS: atom_id res chain seq x y z
N MET A 1 -14.10 -19.36 -17.55
CA MET A 1 -15.24 -18.52 -17.10
C MET A 1 -14.66 -17.37 -16.30
N THR A 2 -14.51 -16.24 -16.99
CA THR A 2 -13.83 -15.02 -16.50
C THR A 2 -14.90 -13.99 -16.15
N GLY A 3 -15.13 -13.78 -14.87
CA GLY A 3 -16.02 -12.74 -14.36
C GLY A 3 -15.21 -11.54 -13.89
N GLY A 4 -14.99 -10.57 -14.78
CA GLY A 4 -14.33 -9.30 -14.42
C GLY A 4 -15.29 -8.36 -13.73
N LEU A 5 -15.10 -8.10 -12.44
CA LEU A 5 -15.74 -6.99 -11.73
C LEU A 5 -14.91 -5.71 -11.95
N ARG A 6 -15.25 -4.98 -13.00
CA ARG A 6 -14.87 -3.57 -13.12
C ARG A 6 -15.84 -2.73 -12.28
N ARG A 7 -15.45 -2.37 -11.06
CA ARG A 7 -16.10 -1.29 -10.31
C ARG A 7 -15.39 0.03 -10.63
N GLY A 8 -16.09 0.88 -11.40
CA GLY A 8 -15.65 2.21 -11.76
C GLY A 8 -15.50 3.09 -10.52
N LEU A 9 -14.33 3.71 -10.38
CA LEU A 9 -14.09 4.81 -9.45
C LEU A 9 -14.80 6.05 -10.02
N ALA A 10 -15.90 6.43 -9.39
CA ALA A 10 -16.50 7.73 -9.62
C ALA A 10 -15.58 8.82 -9.03
N VAL A 11 -14.96 9.57 -9.92
CA VAL A 11 -14.22 10.79 -9.57
C VAL A 11 -15.27 11.84 -9.20
N ALA A 12 -15.33 12.21 -7.92
CA ALA A 12 -16.18 13.32 -7.47
C ALA A 12 -15.58 14.62 -8.01
N ALA A 13 -16.27 15.22 -8.97
CA ALA A 13 -15.96 16.55 -9.49
C ALA A 13 -16.11 17.60 -8.37
N VAL A 14 -15.03 18.33 -8.12
CA VAL A 14 -15.07 19.57 -7.34
C VAL A 14 -15.69 20.64 -8.22
N VAL A 15 -16.92 21.01 -7.94
CA VAL A 15 -17.57 22.16 -8.57
C VAL A 15 -16.98 23.44 -7.96
N ALA A 16 -16.08 24.09 -8.71
CA ALA A 16 -15.66 25.46 -8.43
C ALA A 16 -16.78 26.40 -8.90
N VAL A 17 -17.53 26.98 -7.97
CA VAL A 17 -18.44 28.07 -8.23
C VAL A 17 -17.63 29.37 -8.21
N THR A 18 -17.22 29.85 -9.41
CA THR A 18 -16.72 31.21 -9.62
C THR A 18 -17.90 32.12 -9.96
N GLY A 19 -18.43 32.79 -8.97
CA GLY A 19 -19.39 33.87 -9.16
C GLY A 19 -18.77 35.18 -8.69
N ALA A 20 -18.23 35.97 -9.61
CA ALA A 20 -17.87 37.38 -9.35
C ALA A 20 -19.12 38.26 -9.52
N GLY A 21 -19.70 38.70 -8.44
CA GLY A 21 -20.72 39.73 -8.39
C GLY A 21 -20.33 40.82 -7.38
N PRO A 22 -20.79 42.09 -7.52
CA PRO A 22 -20.23 43.22 -6.81
C PRO A 22 -20.50 43.16 -5.31
N ILE A 23 -19.52 43.66 -4.56
CA ILE A 23 -19.39 43.63 -3.11
C ILE A 23 -20.45 44.55 -2.46
N GLY A 24 -21.56 43.95 -2.08
CA GLY A 24 -22.38 44.44 -0.99
C GLY A 24 -21.96 43.67 0.26
N VAL A 25 -21.40 44.35 1.27
CA VAL A 25 -21.12 43.77 2.59
C VAL A 25 -22.45 43.57 3.31
N GLY A 26 -23.22 42.59 2.82
CA GLY A 26 -24.43 42.12 3.51
C GLY A 26 -23.98 41.08 4.54
N VAL A 27 -24.04 41.39 5.82
CA VAL A 27 -23.93 40.43 6.90
C VAL A 27 -25.01 39.36 6.66
N ALA A 28 -24.61 38.17 6.27
CA ALA A 28 -25.54 37.07 6.08
C ALA A 28 -26.32 36.86 7.40
N PRO A 29 -27.64 36.62 7.37
CA PRO A 29 -28.41 36.42 8.58
C PRO A 29 -27.82 35.23 9.36
N ALA A 30 -27.67 35.37 10.68
CA ALA A 30 -27.01 34.40 11.57
C ALA A 30 -27.48 32.98 11.33
N GLY A 31 -28.75 32.73 11.00
CA GLY A 31 -29.29 31.43 10.64
C GLY A 31 -28.70 30.82 9.37
N ALA A 32 -28.38 31.61 8.34
CA ALA A 32 -27.79 31.11 7.11
C ALA A 32 -26.32 30.69 7.32
N GLN A 33 -25.60 31.38 8.20
CA GLN A 33 -24.24 31.01 8.56
C GLN A 33 -24.22 29.68 9.34
N GLN A 34 -25.10 29.49 10.30
CA GLN A 34 -25.19 28.24 11.07
C GLN A 34 -25.54 27.04 10.18
N VAL A 35 -26.45 27.19 9.21
CA VAL A 35 -26.78 26.13 8.24
C VAL A 35 -25.54 25.74 7.42
N ARG A 36 -24.69 26.70 7.01
CA ARG A 36 -23.45 26.42 6.27
C ARG A 36 -22.43 25.70 7.12
N VAL A 37 -22.23 26.08 8.38
CA VAL A 37 -21.35 25.39 9.33
C VAL A 37 -21.78 23.94 9.48
N GLU A 38 -23.05 23.68 9.75
CA GLU A 38 -23.56 22.32 9.92
C GLU A 38 -23.46 21.48 8.63
N ALA A 39 -23.70 22.07 7.47
CA ALA A 39 -23.49 21.38 6.20
C ALA A 39 -22.02 21.01 5.99
N SER A 40 -21.08 21.90 6.29
CA SER A 40 -19.64 21.66 6.19
C SER A 40 -19.18 20.56 7.17
N LYS A 41 -19.69 20.55 8.41
CA LYS A 41 -19.44 19.49 9.40
C LYS A 41 -19.89 18.11 8.89
N LYS A 42 -21.09 18.03 8.32
CA LYS A 42 -21.63 16.79 7.74
C LYS A 42 -20.75 16.26 6.62
N VAL A 43 -20.28 17.12 5.74
CA VAL A 43 -19.37 16.74 4.65
C VAL A 43 -18.03 16.21 5.19
N ALA A 44 -17.46 16.91 6.17
CA ALA A 44 -16.22 16.49 6.82
C ALA A 44 -16.38 15.13 7.54
N ALA A 45 -17.45 14.96 8.32
CA ALA A 45 -17.76 13.71 9.02
C ALA A 45 -17.91 12.55 8.04
N ALA A 46 -18.63 12.72 6.93
CA ALA A 46 -18.77 11.70 5.89
C ALA A 46 -17.42 11.37 5.22
N ALA A 47 -16.56 12.37 5.03
CA ALA A 47 -15.22 12.16 4.47
C ALA A 47 -14.31 11.38 5.43
N ILE A 48 -14.37 11.67 6.73
CA ILE A 48 -13.65 10.94 7.79
C ILE A 48 -14.17 9.50 7.89
N THR A 49 -15.47 9.30 7.98
CA THR A 49 -16.09 7.97 8.08
C THR A 49 -15.60 7.05 6.97
N ARG A 50 -15.61 7.50 5.72
CA ARG A 50 -15.12 6.71 4.58
C ARG A 50 -13.65 6.31 4.73
N ARG A 51 -12.79 7.20 5.24
CA ARG A 51 -11.37 6.91 5.47
C ARG A 51 -11.15 5.93 6.62
N VAL A 52 -11.87 6.12 7.71
CA VAL A 52 -11.82 5.22 8.86
C VAL A 52 -12.26 3.80 8.47
N LEU A 53 -13.34 3.66 7.69
CA LEU A 53 -13.76 2.36 7.16
C LEU A 53 -12.67 1.72 6.30
N ALA A 54 -12.10 2.45 5.35
CA ALA A 54 -11.03 1.95 4.50
C ALA A 54 -9.78 1.52 5.31
N LEU A 55 -9.41 2.28 6.35
CA LEU A 55 -8.29 1.94 7.23
C LEU A 55 -8.58 0.68 8.08
N ARG A 56 -9.79 0.53 8.59
CA ARG A 56 -10.21 -0.66 9.34
C ARG A 56 -10.25 -1.91 8.48
N GLU A 57 -10.78 -1.82 7.27
CA GLU A 57 -10.75 -2.91 6.29
C GLU A 57 -9.31 -3.33 5.98
N LEU A 58 -8.42 -2.36 5.77
CA LEU A 58 -7.01 -2.60 5.51
C LEU A 58 -6.31 -3.24 6.71
N THR A 59 -6.65 -2.82 7.94
CA THR A 59 -6.15 -3.42 9.18
C THR A 59 -6.60 -4.88 9.31
N THR A 60 -7.87 -5.16 9.04
CA THR A 60 -8.41 -6.53 9.06
C THR A 60 -7.73 -7.40 8.01
N ALA A 61 -7.58 -6.89 6.79
CA ALA A 61 -6.86 -7.59 5.73
C ALA A 61 -5.40 -7.88 6.12
N ALA A 62 -4.67 -6.89 6.66
CA ALA A 62 -3.28 -7.08 7.10
C ALA A 62 -3.15 -8.17 8.18
N LYS A 63 -4.09 -8.22 9.13
CA LYS A 63 -4.12 -9.25 10.17
C LYS A 63 -4.36 -10.66 9.64
N SER A 64 -5.11 -10.81 8.56
CA SER A 64 -5.47 -12.11 7.97
C SER A 64 -4.42 -12.67 6.98
N ILE A 65 -3.48 -11.87 6.52
CA ILE A 65 -2.47 -12.31 5.54
C ILE A 65 -1.39 -13.13 6.23
N VAL A 66 -1.42 -14.44 6.06
CA VAL A 66 -0.47 -15.39 6.68
C VAL A 66 0.98 -15.13 6.25
N ARG A 67 1.20 -14.59 5.04
CA ARG A 67 2.54 -14.36 4.47
C ARG A 67 3.14 -13.00 4.83
N LEU A 68 2.43 -12.18 5.56
CA LEU A 68 2.95 -10.92 6.10
C LEU A 68 3.80 -11.25 7.33
N SER A 69 5.02 -10.73 7.41
CA SER A 69 5.89 -10.90 8.58
C SER A 69 5.23 -10.32 9.83
N ASP A 70 5.49 -10.89 10.99
CA ASP A 70 4.88 -10.40 12.24
C ASP A 70 5.34 -8.98 12.57
N ALA A 71 6.60 -8.64 12.25
CA ALA A 71 7.15 -7.31 12.44
C ALA A 71 6.42 -6.27 11.55
N ASP A 72 6.29 -6.54 10.25
CA ASP A 72 5.63 -5.62 9.31
C ASP A 72 4.12 -5.57 9.55
N ARG A 73 3.50 -6.69 9.95
CA ARG A 73 2.11 -6.74 10.38
C ARG A 73 1.86 -5.82 11.58
N SER A 74 2.70 -5.93 12.61
CA SER A 74 2.60 -5.11 13.83
C SER A 74 2.78 -3.64 13.50
N ALA A 75 3.85 -3.28 12.80
CA ALA A 75 4.14 -1.90 12.42
C ALA A 75 3.03 -1.30 11.56
N LEU A 76 2.55 -2.04 10.55
CA LEU A 76 1.49 -1.58 9.67
C LEU A 76 0.17 -1.38 10.41
N THR A 77 -0.24 -2.36 11.22
CA THR A 77 -1.52 -2.27 11.95
C THR A 77 -1.51 -1.16 13.00
N THR A 78 -0.37 -0.92 13.66
CA THR A 78 -0.20 0.22 14.58
C THR A 78 -0.37 1.54 13.83
N GLN A 79 0.33 1.75 12.71
CA GLN A 79 0.21 2.98 11.92
C GLN A 79 -1.20 3.21 11.39
N LEU A 80 -1.90 2.16 10.97
CA LEU A 80 -3.29 2.25 10.52
C LEU A 80 -4.23 2.63 11.67
N GLN A 81 -4.02 2.07 12.85
CA GLN A 81 -4.82 2.40 14.04
C GLN A 81 -4.58 3.83 14.51
N ASP A 82 -3.33 4.31 14.47
CA ASP A 82 -2.98 5.70 14.80
C ASP A 82 -3.71 6.69 13.88
N GLN A 83 -3.78 6.37 12.58
CA GLN A 83 -4.56 7.19 11.65
C GLN A 83 -6.06 7.16 11.92
N VAL A 84 -6.62 6.01 12.31
CA VAL A 84 -8.04 5.92 12.73
C VAL A 84 -8.29 6.78 13.95
N ASN A 85 -7.42 6.73 14.96
CA ASN A 85 -7.52 7.51 16.18
C ASN A 85 -7.42 9.02 15.88
N GLY A 86 -6.42 9.41 15.08
CA GLY A 86 -6.23 10.80 14.68
C GLY A 86 -7.40 11.36 13.88
N LEU A 87 -7.95 10.61 12.91
CA LEU A 87 -9.15 11.01 12.18
C LEU A 87 -10.38 11.14 13.08
N SER A 88 -10.51 10.26 14.08
CA SER A 88 -11.61 10.32 15.05
C SER A 88 -11.49 11.57 15.93
N SER A 89 -10.27 11.90 16.39
CA SER A 89 -10.01 13.11 17.15
C SER A 89 -10.25 14.39 16.32
N LEU A 90 -9.84 14.38 15.04
CA LEU A 90 -10.12 15.47 14.13
C LEU A 90 -11.63 15.65 13.89
N ASN A 91 -12.38 14.55 13.79
CA ASN A 91 -13.85 14.63 13.68
C ASN A 91 -14.46 15.29 14.92
N ALA A 92 -14.04 14.88 16.12
CA ALA A 92 -14.53 15.50 17.37
C ALA A 92 -14.24 17.00 17.41
N LYS A 93 -13.03 17.41 16.98
CA LYS A 93 -12.68 18.82 16.88
C LYS A 93 -13.61 19.57 15.91
N ILE A 94 -13.78 19.07 14.68
CA ILE A 94 -14.65 19.68 13.67
C ILE A 94 -16.11 19.81 14.18
N GLN A 95 -16.61 18.81 14.91
CA GLN A 95 -17.95 18.91 15.48
C GLN A 95 -18.09 20.01 16.55
N GLY A 96 -17.01 20.34 17.26
CA GLY A 96 -16.94 21.43 18.23
C GLY A 96 -16.75 22.83 17.62
N ASP A 97 -16.32 22.93 16.35
CA ASP A 97 -16.09 24.23 15.70
C ASP A 97 -17.40 24.99 15.50
N THR A 98 -17.35 26.33 15.67
CA THR A 98 -18.54 27.18 15.61
C THR A 98 -18.56 28.12 14.39
N ASP A 99 -17.45 28.22 13.68
CA ASP A 99 -17.32 29.06 12.48
C ASP A 99 -16.95 28.24 11.23
N GLU A 100 -17.39 28.72 10.06
CA GLU A 100 -17.19 28.02 8.79
C GLU A 100 -15.74 27.99 8.36
N ALA A 101 -14.92 28.99 8.67
CA ALA A 101 -13.53 29.08 8.27
C ALA A 101 -12.70 28.01 9.00
N THR A 102 -12.93 27.82 10.30
CA THR A 102 -12.31 26.79 11.14
C THR A 102 -12.72 25.39 10.67
N VAL A 103 -14.01 25.15 10.42
CA VAL A 103 -14.51 23.86 9.88
C VAL A 103 -13.84 23.53 8.54
N ARG A 104 -13.67 24.52 7.65
CA ARG A 104 -13.00 24.30 6.36
C ARG A 104 -11.49 24.02 6.52
N ALA A 105 -10.82 24.78 7.40
CA ALA A 105 -9.41 24.58 7.67
C ALA A 105 -9.15 23.17 8.23
N ASP A 106 -9.89 22.76 9.25
CA ASP A 106 -9.78 21.42 9.82
C ASP A 106 -10.26 20.33 8.84
N GLY A 107 -11.29 20.61 8.04
CA GLY A 107 -11.69 19.73 6.94
C GLY A 107 -10.59 19.50 5.91
N GLY A 108 -9.76 20.49 5.61
CA GLY A 108 -8.58 20.36 4.75
C GLY A 108 -7.56 19.36 5.31
N ARG A 109 -7.39 19.32 6.62
CA ARG A 109 -6.47 18.42 7.33
C ARG A 109 -6.79 16.93 7.12
N ILE A 110 -8.07 16.59 6.85
CA ILE A 110 -8.47 15.22 6.50
C ILE A 110 -7.65 14.70 5.31
N VAL A 111 -7.31 15.58 4.38
CA VAL A 111 -6.52 15.22 3.20
C VAL A 111 -5.03 15.44 3.42
N THR A 112 -4.63 16.57 4.00
CA THR A 112 -3.21 16.95 4.13
C THR A 112 -2.46 16.12 5.18
N ASP A 113 -3.08 15.84 6.33
CA ASP A 113 -2.40 15.22 7.45
C ASP A 113 -2.46 13.68 7.41
N TYR A 114 -3.45 13.12 6.72
CA TYR A 114 -3.65 11.65 6.70
C TYR A 114 -3.33 10.99 5.36
N ARG A 115 -3.53 11.66 4.22
CA ARG A 115 -3.18 11.14 2.88
C ARG A 115 -3.62 9.69 2.62
N VAL A 116 -4.77 9.25 3.18
CA VAL A 116 -5.19 7.84 3.21
C VAL A 116 -5.14 7.18 1.84
N TYR A 117 -5.76 7.80 0.83
CA TYR A 117 -5.89 7.20 -0.51
C TYR A 117 -4.62 7.30 -1.36
N VAL A 118 -3.84 8.37 -1.18
CA VAL A 118 -2.68 8.64 -2.05
C VAL A 118 -1.36 8.14 -1.45
N LEU A 119 -1.32 7.87 -0.14
CA LEU A 119 -0.13 7.40 0.55
C LEU A 119 -0.38 6.11 1.34
N THR A 120 -1.31 6.13 2.33
CA THR A 120 -1.44 5.03 3.30
C THR A 120 -1.85 3.73 2.64
N ILE A 121 -2.87 3.73 1.78
CA ILE A 121 -3.31 2.52 1.06
C ILE A 121 -2.23 2.00 0.11
N PRO A 122 -1.61 2.82 -0.77
CA PRO A 122 -0.49 2.35 -1.59
C PRO A 122 0.69 1.81 -0.80
N LYS A 123 1.08 2.48 0.29
CA LYS A 123 2.12 2.03 1.21
C LYS A 123 1.82 0.65 1.80
N ALA A 124 0.65 0.48 2.39
CA ALA A 124 0.24 -0.78 3.00
C ALA A 124 0.22 -1.94 1.99
N ARG A 125 -0.30 -1.69 0.79
CA ARG A 125 -0.27 -2.69 -0.30
C ARG A 125 1.17 -3.05 -0.70
N GLY A 126 2.05 -2.06 -0.76
CA GLY A 126 3.46 -2.27 -1.07
C GLY A 126 4.14 -3.17 -0.04
N VAL A 127 3.95 -2.92 1.26
CA VAL A 127 4.48 -3.76 2.35
C VAL A 127 4.00 -5.20 2.21
N VAL A 128 2.69 -5.40 2.06
CA VAL A 128 2.11 -6.74 1.91
C VAL A 128 2.67 -7.48 0.69
N VAL A 129 2.77 -6.81 -0.45
CA VAL A 129 3.31 -7.44 -1.68
C VAL A 129 4.78 -7.77 -1.52
N SER A 130 5.58 -6.91 -0.87
CA SER A 130 6.99 -7.18 -0.58
C SER A 130 7.16 -8.47 0.23
N ASP A 131 6.41 -8.63 1.30
CA ASP A 131 6.46 -9.83 2.15
C ASP A 131 6.02 -11.11 1.42
N ILE A 132 5.00 -11.00 0.57
CA ILE A 132 4.57 -12.13 -0.27
C ILE A 132 5.70 -12.55 -1.22
N GLU A 133 6.40 -11.61 -1.83
CA GLU A 133 7.52 -11.87 -2.75
C GLU A 133 8.73 -12.42 -1.99
N LEU A 134 9.07 -11.89 -0.82
CA LEU A 134 10.14 -12.42 0.03
C LEU A 134 9.85 -13.87 0.49
N ASN A 135 8.61 -14.15 0.85
CA ASN A 135 8.19 -15.49 1.21
C ASN A 135 8.26 -16.47 0.01
N ALA A 136 7.97 -15.99 -1.19
CA ALA A 136 8.13 -16.78 -2.42
C ALA A 136 9.62 -17.03 -2.73
N ALA A 137 10.48 -16.04 -2.54
CA ALA A 137 11.94 -16.18 -2.67
C ALA A 137 12.50 -17.22 -1.70
N ASP A 138 12.11 -17.16 -0.42
CA ASP A 138 12.53 -18.16 0.60
C ASP A 138 12.14 -19.59 0.20
N ARG A 139 10.91 -19.79 -0.28
CA ARG A 139 10.45 -21.11 -0.73
C ARG A 139 11.25 -21.64 -1.93
N LEU A 140 11.55 -20.76 -2.89
CA LEU A 140 12.36 -21.13 -4.05
C LEU A 140 13.82 -21.39 -3.66
N THR A 141 14.36 -20.66 -2.68
CA THR A 141 15.70 -20.91 -2.12
C THR A 141 15.77 -22.29 -1.46
N LYS A 142 14.78 -22.63 -0.63
CA LYS A 142 14.67 -23.98 -0.03
C LYS A 142 14.51 -25.10 -1.08
N LEU A 143 13.85 -24.80 -2.21
CA LEU A 143 13.76 -25.72 -3.33
C LEU A 143 15.13 -25.86 -4.03
N ALA A 144 15.84 -24.75 -4.27
CA ALA A 144 17.18 -24.77 -4.86
C ALA A 144 18.17 -25.60 -4.02
N ASP A 145 18.06 -25.53 -2.68
CA ASP A 145 18.91 -26.35 -1.79
C ASP A 145 18.57 -27.82 -1.86
N ARG A 146 17.32 -28.20 -2.04
CA ARG A 146 16.92 -29.59 -2.28
C ARG A 146 17.40 -30.09 -3.65
N LEU A 147 17.31 -29.24 -4.68
CA LEU A 147 17.84 -29.58 -6.01
C LEU A 147 19.35 -29.74 -6.00
N ALA A 148 20.09 -28.93 -5.24
CA ALA A 148 21.54 -29.12 -5.05
C ALA A 148 21.86 -30.52 -4.54
N LYS A 149 21.19 -30.96 -3.47
CA LYS A 149 21.36 -32.29 -2.89
C LYS A 149 21.02 -33.39 -3.89
N ALA A 150 19.96 -33.24 -4.67
CA ALA A 150 19.58 -34.22 -5.70
C ALA A 150 20.61 -34.30 -6.82
N ILE A 151 21.19 -33.16 -7.25
CA ILE A 151 22.27 -33.10 -8.25
C ILE A 151 23.52 -33.82 -7.73
N ASP A 152 23.88 -33.58 -6.47
CA ASP A 152 25.07 -34.23 -5.86
C ASP A 152 24.91 -35.74 -5.68
N GLN A 153 23.66 -36.21 -5.52
CA GLN A 153 23.33 -37.66 -5.39
C GLN A 153 23.14 -38.38 -6.72
N ALA A 154 23.08 -37.63 -7.84
CA ALA A 154 22.88 -38.23 -9.17
C ALA A 154 24.17 -38.90 -9.69
N THR A 155 24.37 -40.14 -9.30
CA THR A 155 25.52 -40.94 -9.75
C THR A 155 25.32 -41.47 -11.19
N GLY A 156 26.38 -41.45 -12.01
CA GLY A 156 26.37 -41.98 -13.37
C GLY A 156 25.69 -41.09 -14.43
N LYS A 157 25.24 -39.88 -14.08
CA LYS A 157 24.69 -38.88 -15.01
C LYS A 157 25.63 -37.69 -15.11
N ASP A 158 25.70 -37.09 -16.31
CA ASP A 158 26.34 -35.77 -16.44
C ASP A 158 25.45 -34.69 -15.81
N THR A 159 25.92 -34.12 -14.71
CA THR A 159 25.21 -33.09 -13.96
C THR A 159 25.74 -31.65 -14.23
N SER A 160 26.65 -31.47 -15.18
CA SER A 160 27.29 -30.18 -15.45
C SER A 160 26.30 -29.08 -15.81
N LYS A 161 25.33 -29.38 -16.69
CA LYS A 161 24.23 -28.47 -17.04
C LYS A 161 23.36 -28.12 -15.82
N ALA A 162 22.97 -29.14 -15.05
CA ALA A 162 22.13 -28.96 -13.87
C ALA A 162 22.81 -28.07 -12.81
N LYS A 163 24.11 -28.19 -12.60
CA LYS A 163 24.90 -27.32 -11.71
C LYS A 163 24.93 -25.89 -12.21
N THR A 164 25.11 -25.67 -13.51
CA THR A 164 25.09 -24.34 -14.13
C THR A 164 23.72 -23.66 -13.99
N ASP A 165 22.64 -24.41 -14.25
CA ASP A 165 21.27 -23.91 -14.12
C ASP A 165 20.90 -23.62 -12.65
N LEU A 166 21.38 -24.47 -11.71
CA LEU A 166 21.23 -24.20 -10.27
C LEU A 166 21.95 -22.93 -9.83
N ALA A 167 23.16 -22.69 -10.32
CA ALA A 167 23.90 -21.45 -10.04
C ALA A 167 23.14 -20.23 -10.58
N SER A 168 22.59 -20.33 -11.79
CA SER A 168 21.75 -19.29 -12.39
C SER A 168 20.46 -19.04 -11.59
N LEU A 169 19.81 -20.09 -11.11
CA LEU A 169 18.64 -20.01 -10.24
C LEU A 169 18.98 -19.25 -8.94
N ARG A 170 20.06 -19.62 -8.28
CA ARG A 170 20.50 -18.96 -7.04
C ARG A 170 20.84 -17.48 -7.24
N ALA A 171 21.53 -17.15 -8.33
CA ALA A 171 21.86 -15.76 -8.67
C ALA A 171 20.60 -14.90 -8.87
N ARG A 172 19.59 -15.42 -9.59
CA ARG A 172 18.31 -14.74 -9.79
C ARG A 172 17.54 -14.54 -8.49
N LEU A 173 17.50 -15.56 -7.62
CA LEU A 173 16.86 -15.49 -6.31
C LEU A 173 17.55 -14.45 -5.41
N ALA A 174 18.87 -14.41 -5.39
CA ALA A 174 19.65 -13.42 -4.66
C ALA A 174 19.34 -12.00 -5.15
N SER A 175 19.28 -11.79 -6.47
CA SER A 175 18.91 -10.50 -7.08
C SER A 175 17.48 -10.09 -6.71
N ALA A 176 16.51 -11.00 -6.80
CA ALA A 176 15.13 -10.72 -6.41
C ALA A 176 15.03 -10.34 -4.93
N THR A 177 15.68 -11.11 -4.05
CA THR A 177 15.69 -10.87 -2.61
C THR A 177 16.32 -9.51 -2.28
N SER A 178 17.50 -9.21 -2.82
CA SER A 178 18.18 -7.92 -2.57
C SER A 178 17.35 -6.71 -3.04
N THR A 179 16.60 -6.87 -4.13
CA THR A 179 15.71 -5.82 -4.65
C THR A 179 14.51 -5.58 -3.75
N VAL A 180 13.92 -6.62 -3.15
CA VAL A 180 12.66 -6.53 -2.40
C VAL A 180 12.86 -6.31 -0.90
N THR A 181 13.94 -6.83 -0.31
CA THR A 181 14.20 -6.76 1.14
C THR A 181 14.10 -5.35 1.75
N PRO A 182 14.62 -4.28 1.14
CA PRO A 182 14.55 -2.95 1.74
C PRO A 182 13.16 -2.29 1.65
N LEU A 183 12.25 -2.82 0.84
CA LEU A 183 11.01 -2.13 0.49
C LEU A 183 10.01 -2.00 1.65
N PRO A 184 9.76 -3.02 2.50
CA PRO A 184 8.84 -2.87 3.63
C PRO A 184 9.24 -1.72 4.56
N ALA A 185 10.51 -1.69 4.99
CA ALA A 185 11.02 -0.66 5.86
C ALA A 185 10.94 0.74 5.22
N ALA A 186 11.35 0.87 3.95
CA ALA A 186 11.27 2.14 3.21
C ALA A 186 9.82 2.65 3.10
N LEU A 187 8.86 1.75 2.86
CA LEU A 187 7.45 2.09 2.79
C LEU A 187 6.90 2.49 4.17
N LEU A 188 7.19 1.73 5.21
CA LEU A 188 6.73 2.01 6.57
C LEU A 188 7.24 3.35 7.10
N ALA A 189 8.42 3.78 6.66
CA ALA A 189 8.99 5.09 7.01
C ALA A 189 8.25 6.29 6.38
N LEU A 190 7.44 6.09 5.32
CA LEU A 190 6.74 7.19 4.66
C LEU A 190 5.69 7.83 5.58
N GLN A 191 5.73 9.15 5.70
CA GLN A 191 4.80 9.95 6.50
C GLN A 191 4.01 10.91 5.61
N ALA A 192 2.78 11.27 6.04
CA ALA A 192 1.92 12.18 5.28
C ALA A 192 2.57 13.56 5.04
N ALA A 193 3.34 14.05 6.00
CA ALA A 193 4.06 15.32 5.91
C ALA A 193 5.10 15.35 4.76
N GLY A 194 5.64 14.20 4.37
CA GLY A 194 6.59 14.09 3.26
C GLY A 194 5.94 14.11 1.86
N TYR A 195 4.63 14.23 1.75
CA TYR A 195 3.96 14.31 0.45
C TYR A 195 4.05 15.74 -0.12
N PRO A 196 4.34 15.96 -1.42
CA PRO A 196 4.31 14.95 -2.51
C PRO A 196 5.62 14.20 -2.79
N ALA A 197 6.73 14.48 -2.11
CA ALA A 197 8.02 13.83 -2.37
C ALA A 197 7.96 12.30 -2.21
N ASN A 198 7.13 11.80 -1.30
CA ASN A 198 6.87 10.36 -1.09
C ASN A 198 6.39 9.61 -2.35
N ARG A 199 5.85 10.31 -3.36
CA ARG A 199 5.42 9.70 -4.63
C ARG A 199 6.56 8.99 -5.34
N THR A 200 7.73 9.61 -5.35
CA THR A 200 8.93 9.01 -5.97
C THR A 200 9.25 7.66 -5.35
N THR A 201 9.25 7.57 -4.02
CA THR A 201 9.49 6.30 -3.31
C THR A 201 8.41 5.25 -3.63
N LEU A 202 7.14 5.65 -3.69
CA LEU A 202 6.05 4.74 -4.07
C LEU A 202 6.20 4.21 -5.51
N GLU A 203 6.61 5.06 -6.45
CA GLU A 203 6.83 4.70 -7.85
C GLU A 203 8.06 3.78 -8.00
N GLN A 204 9.16 4.10 -7.33
CA GLN A 204 10.36 3.25 -7.27
C GLN A 204 10.03 1.88 -6.68
N THR A 205 9.28 1.84 -5.58
CA THR A 205 8.83 0.58 -4.98
C THR A 205 8.01 -0.26 -5.95
N ARG A 206 7.09 0.35 -6.69
CA ARG A 206 6.30 -0.37 -7.72
C ARG A 206 7.20 -0.97 -8.80
N THR A 207 8.21 -0.25 -9.23
CA THR A 207 9.18 -0.72 -10.22
C THR A 207 9.99 -1.88 -9.65
N SER A 208 10.53 -1.74 -8.45
CA SER A 208 11.29 -2.79 -7.76
C SER A 208 10.47 -4.06 -7.55
N LEU A 209 9.21 -3.95 -7.14
CA LEU A 209 8.30 -5.10 -7.01
C LEU A 209 8.03 -5.78 -8.36
N ARG A 210 7.88 -5.04 -9.45
CA ARG A 210 7.75 -5.66 -10.79
C ARG A 210 9.00 -6.42 -11.18
N THR A 211 10.17 -5.85 -10.93
CA THR A 211 11.47 -6.49 -11.21
C THR A 211 11.66 -7.74 -10.36
N GLY A 212 11.40 -7.66 -9.05
CA GLY A 212 11.46 -8.81 -8.13
C GLY A 212 10.54 -9.93 -8.56
N ARG A 213 9.29 -9.61 -8.89
CA ARG A 213 8.29 -10.58 -9.36
C ARG A 213 8.70 -11.26 -10.67
N ALA A 214 9.25 -10.52 -11.63
CA ALA A 214 9.75 -11.09 -12.88
C ALA A 214 10.88 -12.07 -12.62
N ALA A 215 11.86 -11.70 -11.80
CA ALA A 215 12.97 -12.56 -11.43
C ALA A 215 12.51 -13.83 -10.67
N LEU A 216 11.51 -13.72 -9.80
CA LEU A 216 10.90 -14.88 -9.11
C LEU A 216 10.16 -15.80 -10.08
N ALA A 217 9.44 -15.26 -11.06
CA ALA A 217 8.75 -16.05 -12.08
C ALA A 217 9.73 -16.83 -12.97
N GLU A 218 10.80 -16.19 -13.40
CA GLU A 218 11.89 -16.83 -14.15
C GLU A 218 12.59 -17.92 -13.31
N SER A 219 12.85 -17.63 -12.03
CA SER A 219 13.41 -18.59 -11.08
C SER A 219 12.51 -19.82 -10.91
N ALA A 220 11.20 -19.62 -10.81
CA ALA A 220 10.25 -20.73 -10.72
C ALA A 220 10.20 -21.57 -12.00
N THR A 221 10.42 -20.95 -13.16
CA THR A 221 10.52 -21.67 -14.44
C THR A 221 11.79 -22.49 -14.52
N LEU A 222 12.92 -21.90 -14.16
CA LEU A 222 14.22 -22.59 -14.16
C LEU A 222 14.24 -23.76 -13.15
N ALA A 223 13.64 -23.58 -11.97
CA ALA A 223 13.50 -24.68 -11.01
C ALA A 223 12.67 -25.86 -11.56
N ARG A 224 11.61 -25.59 -12.31
CA ARG A 224 10.81 -26.65 -12.96
C ARG A 224 11.59 -27.38 -14.04
N GLN A 225 12.39 -26.67 -14.85
CA GLN A 225 13.28 -27.28 -15.84
C GLN A 225 14.31 -28.18 -15.18
N LEU A 226 14.97 -27.70 -14.12
CA LEU A 226 15.90 -28.52 -13.34
C LEU A 226 15.27 -29.81 -12.80
N ILE A 227 14.04 -29.74 -12.29
CA ILE A 227 13.31 -30.93 -11.82
C ILE A 227 13.03 -31.89 -12.97
N ALA A 228 12.73 -31.41 -14.17
CA ALA A 228 12.50 -32.26 -15.32
C ALA A 228 13.78 -32.92 -15.83
N ASP A 229 14.91 -32.20 -15.84
CA ASP A 229 16.21 -32.68 -16.28
C ASP A 229 16.83 -33.75 -15.32
N LEU A 230 16.40 -33.78 -14.05
CA LEU A 230 16.87 -34.75 -13.05
C LEU A 230 16.06 -36.05 -13.00
N LYS A 231 14.91 -36.11 -13.68
CA LYS A 231 14.10 -37.35 -13.79
C LYS A 231 14.64 -38.26 -14.86
#